data_259624189a850c6614e9ef84232a4706
#
_entry.id   259624189a850c6614e9ef84232a4706
#
_cell.length_a   1.000
_cell.length_b   1.000
_cell.length_c   1.000
_cell.angle_alpha   90.00
_cell.angle_beta   90.00
_cell.angle_gamma   90.00
#
_symmetry.space_group_name_H-M   'P 1'
#
loop_
_entity.id
_entity.type
_entity.pdbx_description
1 polymer ?
#
loop_
_entity_poly.entity_id
_entity_poly.type
_entity_poly.pdbx_seq_one_letter_code
_entity_poly.pdbx_strand_id
1 'polypeptide(L)'
;MDCDGCERRVKNVVSSMKVAEFKLGRMSRKDPAWKYSVEIEVPEKGGKKGYKYLKCNFCSKDIKGGVKRVKEHLACTHKDVKPCPKVPKEVKDEISQYLKDYETTKFISQRKFDEAVDCGSYFGDGPSGFGSGNPLEGVNSCPSSSSRGVRGPMDRFMENKGDEENEKNTAATKMTPTSAKEHRNQVCLDIGRFFFENGIPFNCARSPSYFNMLRSVGNYGRGLKAPTMHEMRTWILKEEEKTTSEIVNEIKATWKRTGVSLLSDGWSDMRNRILINFLVNNPYGTVFLKTIDASDCVKDAQKLFELLDDVVEEIGEDIVIQVITDNASAYKAAGRLLMEKRKSLYWTPCAAHCIDLMLEKIGELPQHKNALLEAKRVSNFIHNHQWVLSLTRKFAKKDLLRPAVTRFATAFLTLESMHQLKQPLQMMFVSKEWSSCAWAKKPEGKAVKKIIMNDNTFWPSVVYSIKTTKPLVNVLRIVDGDLGDH
;
A
#
# COMPACT_ATOMS: atom_id res chain seq x y z
N MET A 1 4.86 -8.87 -21.86
CA MET A 1 4.12 -9.40 -20.70
C MET A 1 4.20 -8.35 -19.66
N ASP A 2 3.09 -7.72 -19.41
CA ASP A 2 3.02 -6.67 -18.40
C ASP A 2 3.23 -7.27 -17.01
N CYS A 3 4.09 -6.65 -16.19
CA CYS A 3 4.25 -7.02 -14.80
C CYS A 3 2.99 -6.56 -14.03
N ASP A 4 1.90 -7.27 -14.27
CA ASP A 4 0.57 -6.99 -13.72
C ASP A 4 0.52 -6.97 -12.18
N GLY A 5 1.55 -7.44 -11.50
CA GLY A 5 1.58 -7.52 -10.04
C GLY A 5 1.92 -6.20 -9.35
N CYS A 6 2.91 -5.48 -9.87
CA CYS A 6 3.21 -4.12 -9.41
C CYS A 6 2.15 -3.14 -9.90
N GLU A 7 1.67 -3.33 -11.13
CA GLU A 7 0.61 -2.54 -11.74
C GLU A 7 -0.71 -2.64 -10.98
N ARG A 8 -1.10 -3.83 -10.50
CA ARG A 8 -2.36 -4.01 -9.75
C ARG A 8 -2.28 -3.53 -8.31
N ARG A 9 -1.12 -3.59 -7.66
CA ARG A 9 -0.97 -3.01 -6.31
C ARG A 9 -1.13 -1.49 -6.35
N VAL A 10 -0.48 -0.83 -7.30
CA VAL A 10 -0.63 0.62 -7.51
C VAL A 10 -1.98 0.93 -8.16
N LYS A 11 -2.47 0.11 -9.12
CA LYS A 11 -3.81 0.26 -9.70
C LYS A 11 -4.93 0.10 -8.68
N ASN A 12 -4.83 -0.82 -7.74
CA ASN A 12 -5.87 -0.99 -6.72
C ASN A 12 -5.87 0.14 -5.69
N VAL A 13 -4.71 0.62 -5.25
CA VAL A 13 -4.60 1.77 -4.34
C VAL A 13 -5.01 3.08 -5.02
N VAL A 14 -4.54 3.32 -6.24
CA VAL A 14 -4.90 4.53 -7.01
C VAL A 14 -6.30 4.42 -7.60
N SER A 15 -6.83 3.19 -7.90
CA SER A 15 -8.19 2.95 -8.41
C SER A 15 -9.25 3.18 -7.37
N SER A 16 -9.05 2.77 -6.14
CA SER A 16 -9.98 3.05 -5.06
C SER A 16 -9.97 4.53 -4.66
N MET A 17 -8.83 5.22 -4.76
CA MET A 17 -8.76 6.68 -4.59
C MET A 17 -9.43 7.45 -5.74
N LYS A 18 -9.38 6.94 -6.98
CA LYS A 18 -9.92 7.61 -8.18
C LYS A 18 -11.25 7.09 -8.68
N VAL A 19 -11.66 5.87 -8.32
CA VAL A 19 -13.02 5.37 -8.62
C VAL A 19 -14.07 6.25 -7.95
N ALA A 20 -13.78 6.83 -6.79
CA ALA A 20 -14.63 7.87 -6.20
C ALA A 20 -14.67 9.15 -7.05
N GLU A 21 -13.54 9.58 -7.62
CA GLU A 21 -13.49 10.78 -8.47
C GLU A 21 -13.93 10.53 -9.92
N PHE A 22 -13.66 9.35 -10.49
CA PHE A 22 -14.02 9.05 -11.87
C PHE A 22 -15.52 8.72 -12.06
N LYS A 23 -16.17 8.13 -11.07
CA LYS A 23 -17.64 8.03 -11.06
C LYS A 23 -18.32 9.40 -10.93
N LEU A 24 -17.66 10.36 -10.27
CA LEU A 24 -18.15 11.75 -10.18
C LEU A 24 -18.14 12.49 -11.53
N GLY A 25 -17.14 12.27 -12.37
CA GLY A 25 -17.06 12.96 -13.68
C GLY A 25 -18.10 12.51 -14.70
N ARG A 26 -18.61 11.27 -14.63
CA ARG A 26 -19.72 10.77 -15.48
C ARG A 26 -21.11 10.91 -14.89
N MET A 27 -21.23 11.19 -13.59
CA MET A 27 -22.51 11.44 -12.90
C MET A 27 -23.02 12.89 -13.06
N SER A 28 -22.33 13.76 -13.78
CA SER A 28 -22.62 15.20 -13.84
C SER A 28 -24.04 15.56 -14.32
N ARG A 29 -24.67 14.70 -15.11
CA ARG A 29 -26.07 14.93 -15.59
C ARG A 29 -27.16 14.43 -14.64
N LYS A 30 -26.84 13.65 -13.59
CA LYS A 30 -27.79 13.15 -12.58
C LYS A 30 -27.69 13.90 -11.23
N ASP A 31 -26.74 14.82 -11.09
CA ASP A 31 -26.59 15.59 -9.85
C ASP A 31 -27.74 16.59 -9.71
N PRO A 32 -28.44 16.64 -8.57
CA PRO A 32 -29.63 17.49 -8.38
C PRO A 32 -29.35 18.98 -8.56
N ALA A 33 -28.13 19.45 -8.38
CA ALA A 33 -27.78 20.85 -8.59
C ALA A 33 -27.98 21.33 -10.04
N TRP A 34 -27.93 20.43 -11.03
CA TRP A 34 -28.22 20.77 -12.43
C TRP A 34 -29.66 21.16 -12.68
N LYS A 35 -30.60 20.76 -11.83
CA LYS A 35 -32.00 21.23 -11.91
C LYS A 35 -32.12 22.73 -11.60
N TYR A 36 -31.17 23.27 -10.81
CA TYR A 36 -31.24 24.59 -10.22
C TYR A 36 -30.13 25.53 -10.66
N SER A 37 -29.34 25.14 -11.67
CA SER A 37 -28.26 25.97 -12.21
C SER A 37 -28.01 25.74 -13.70
N VAL A 38 -27.54 26.77 -14.39
CA VAL A 38 -27.21 26.73 -15.82
C VAL A 38 -25.73 27.03 -16.01
N GLU A 39 -25.06 26.25 -16.88
CA GLU A 39 -23.64 26.48 -17.23
C GLU A 39 -23.53 27.72 -18.11
N ILE A 40 -22.58 28.59 -17.79
CA ILE A 40 -22.32 29.83 -18.52
C ILE A 40 -20.94 29.74 -19.15
N GLU A 41 -20.86 29.97 -20.45
CA GLU A 41 -19.60 30.13 -21.16
C GLU A 41 -19.08 31.56 -20.95
N VAL A 42 -17.92 31.72 -20.31
CA VAL A 42 -17.26 33.00 -20.17
C VAL A 42 -16.15 33.04 -21.22
N PRO A 43 -16.08 34.09 -22.06
CA PRO A 43 -15.06 34.24 -23.08
C PRO A 43 -13.65 34.27 -22.47
N GLU A 44 -12.74 33.51 -23.07
CA GLU A 44 -11.36 33.34 -22.61
C GLU A 44 -10.58 34.64 -22.68
N LYS A 45 -10.08 35.12 -21.56
CA LYS A 45 -9.01 36.11 -21.50
C LYS A 45 -7.71 35.40 -21.13
N GLY A 46 -6.85 35.21 -22.14
CA GLY A 46 -5.44 34.81 -21.95
C GLY A 46 -5.18 33.36 -21.61
N GLY A 47 -5.25 32.43 -22.56
CA GLY A 47 -4.42 31.19 -22.66
C GLY A 47 -4.42 30.18 -21.53
N LYS A 48 -5.22 30.28 -20.49
CA LYS A 48 -5.36 29.29 -19.41
C LYS A 48 -6.75 28.68 -19.43
N LYS A 49 -6.86 27.33 -19.41
CA LYS A 49 -8.14 26.59 -19.33
C LYS A 49 -9.08 27.27 -18.35
N GLY A 50 -10.21 27.82 -18.89
CA GLY A 50 -11.17 28.58 -18.13
C GLY A 50 -11.87 27.75 -17.04
N TYR A 51 -12.13 28.38 -15.91
CA TYR A 51 -12.97 27.77 -14.86
C TYR A 51 -14.42 27.72 -15.35
N LYS A 52 -15.13 26.60 -15.04
CA LYS A 52 -16.56 26.52 -15.28
C LYS A 52 -17.34 27.45 -14.35
N TYR A 53 -18.24 28.21 -14.89
CA TYR A 53 -19.14 29.06 -14.16
C TYR A 53 -20.57 28.54 -14.28
N LEU A 54 -21.29 28.54 -13.14
CA LEU A 54 -22.68 28.10 -13.07
C LEU A 54 -23.53 29.24 -12.50
N LYS A 55 -24.64 29.52 -13.13
CA LYS A 55 -25.59 30.55 -12.70
C LYS A 55 -26.72 29.93 -11.90
N CYS A 56 -26.96 30.45 -10.69
CA CYS A 56 -28.07 30.00 -9.85
C CYS A 56 -29.41 30.51 -10.41
N ASN A 57 -30.38 29.62 -10.56
CA ASN A 57 -31.70 29.96 -11.10
C ASN A 57 -32.53 30.85 -10.16
N PHE A 58 -32.24 30.84 -8.85
CA PHE A 58 -33.03 31.58 -7.85
C PHE A 58 -32.53 33.01 -7.62
N CYS A 59 -31.21 33.19 -7.52
CA CYS A 59 -30.65 34.52 -7.23
C CYS A 59 -29.82 35.07 -8.38
N SER A 60 -29.75 34.40 -9.52
CA SER A 60 -29.01 34.77 -10.73
C SER A 60 -27.53 35.06 -10.52
N LYS A 61 -26.94 34.56 -9.40
CA LYS A 61 -25.53 34.74 -9.07
C LYS A 61 -24.67 33.76 -9.86
N ASP A 62 -23.55 34.27 -10.39
CA ASP A 62 -22.56 33.46 -11.06
C ASP A 62 -21.61 32.83 -10.03
N ILE A 63 -21.53 31.51 -10.03
CA ILE A 63 -20.74 30.73 -9.07
C ILE A 63 -19.55 30.11 -9.81
N LYS A 64 -18.34 30.49 -9.43
CA LYS A 64 -17.10 29.96 -9.96
C LYS A 64 -16.75 28.64 -9.27
N GLY A 65 -16.53 27.55 -10.02
CA GLY A 65 -15.98 26.30 -9.46
C GLY A 65 -16.91 25.08 -9.49
N GLY A 66 -17.94 25.08 -10.30
CA GLY A 66 -18.73 23.88 -10.64
C GLY A 66 -19.79 23.47 -9.62
N VAL A 67 -20.38 22.29 -9.82
CA VAL A 67 -21.59 21.76 -9.17
C VAL A 67 -21.48 21.67 -7.64
N LYS A 68 -20.29 21.40 -7.09
CA LYS A 68 -20.11 21.32 -5.62
C LYS A 68 -20.43 22.66 -4.95
N ARG A 69 -19.92 23.75 -5.48
CA ARG A 69 -20.16 25.09 -4.92
C ARG A 69 -21.61 25.55 -5.10
N VAL A 70 -22.28 25.11 -6.18
CA VAL A 70 -23.71 25.36 -6.36
C VAL A 70 -24.52 24.65 -5.26
N LYS A 71 -24.21 23.41 -4.94
CA LYS A 71 -24.86 22.69 -3.83
C LYS A 71 -24.63 23.38 -2.49
N GLU A 72 -23.42 23.82 -2.20
CA GLU A 72 -23.12 24.56 -0.97
C GLU A 72 -23.87 25.91 -0.90
N HIS A 73 -24.00 26.60 -2.04
CA HIS A 73 -24.79 27.82 -2.16
C HIS A 73 -26.29 27.60 -1.91
N LEU A 74 -26.86 26.54 -2.49
CA LEU A 74 -28.29 26.19 -2.33
C LEU A 74 -28.60 25.60 -0.95
N ALA A 75 -27.70 24.79 -0.38
CA ALA A 75 -27.85 24.26 0.97
C ALA A 75 -27.59 25.27 2.08
N CYS A 76 -27.08 26.47 1.73
CA CYS A 76 -26.72 27.53 2.67
C CYS A 76 -25.69 27.09 3.74
N THR A 77 -24.67 26.32 3.37
CA THR A 77 -23.70 25.73 4.32
C THR A 77 -22.64 26.72 4.83
N HIS A 78 -22.57 27.95 4.30
CA HIS A 78 -21.60 28.98 4.67
C HIS A 78 -20.11 28.56 4.52
N LYS A 79 -19.79 27.49 3.77
CA LYS A 79 -18.41 27.03 3.56
C LYS A 79 -17.69 27.91 2.54
N ASP A 80 -17.60 27.45 1.28
CA ASP A 80 -16.78 28.11 0.23
C ASP A 80 -17.55 29.16 -0.59
N VAL A 81 -18.87 29.28 -0.42
CA VAL A 81 -19.76 30.15 -1.22
C VAL A 81 -20.81 30.83 -0.35
N LYS A 82 -21.10 32.09 -0.60
CA LYS A 82 -22.21 32.83 0.08
C LYS A 82 -23.54 32.12 -0.16
N PRO A 83 -24.38 31.93 0.88
CA PRO A 83 -25.70 31.31 0.77
C PRO A 83 -26.61 31.99 -0.26
N CYS A 84 -27.53 31.19 -0.82
CA CYS A 84 -28.55 31.76 -1.70
C CYS A 84 -29.63 32.50 -0.90
N PRO A 85 -29.85 33.79 -1.12
CA PRO A 85 -30.88 34.54 -0.37
C PRO A 85 -32.31 34.23 -0.83
N LYS A 86 -32.48 33.57 -1.99
CA LYS A 86 -33.80 33.35 -2.62
C LYS A 86 -34.13 31.86 -2.84
N VAL A 87 -33.40 30.96 -2.21
CA VAL A 87 -33.67 29.51 -2.36
C VAL A 87 -34.93 29.10 -1.60
N PRO A 88 -35.86 28.39 -2.22
CA PRO A 88 -37.04 27.80 -1.53
C PRO A 88 -36.59 26.78 -0.47
N LYS A 89 -37.35 26.69 0.63
CA LYS A 89 -37.02 25.79 1.74
C LYS A 89 -36.92 24.32 1.29
N GLU A 90 -37.82 23.89 0.43
CA GLU A 90 -37.88 22.51 -0.13
C GLU A 90 -36.58 22.17 -0.90
N VAL A 91 -36.08 23.08 -1.72
CA VAL A 91 -34.84 22.88 -2.48
C VAL A 91 -33.62 22.89 -1.56
N LYS A 92 -33.62 23.75 -0.54
CA LYS A 92 -32.57 23.79 0.46
C LYS A 92 -32.52 22.46 1.23
N ASP A 93 -33.66 21.91 1.62
CA ASP A 93 -33.75 20.64 2.36
C ASP A 93 -33.35 19.45 1.46
N GLU A 94 -33.80 19.42 0.17
CA GLU A 94 -33.38 18.41 -0.83
C GLU A 94 -31.86 18.36 -0.99
N ILE A 95 -31.24 19.51 -1.20
CA ILE A 95 -29.80 19.59 -1.43
C ILE A 95 -29.01 19.32 -0.14
N SER A 96 -29.52 19.74 1.02
CA SER A 96 -28.90 19.45 2.31
C SER A 96 -28.93 17.97 2.63
N GLN A 97 -30.06 17.30 2.36
CA GLN A 97 -30.19 15.85 2.52
C GLN A 97 -29.24 15.11 1.56
N TYR A 98 -29.21 15.50 0.30
CA TYR A 98 -28.27 14.92 -0.69
C TYR A 98 -26.80 15.05 -0.26
N LEU A 99 -26.39 16.20 0.31
CA LEU A 99 -25.03 16.37 0.82
C LEU A 99 -24.73 15.47 2.01
N LYS A 100 -25.66 15.28 2.93
CA LYS A 100 -25.55 14.35 4.07
C LYS A 100 -25.43 12.90 3.58
N ASP A 101 -26.30 12.49 2.66
CA ASP A 101 -26.28 11.13 2.09
C ASP A 101 -24.99 10.86 1.32
N TYR A 102 -24.47 11.88 0.63
CA TYR A 102 -23.19 11.82 -0.04
C TYR A 102 -22.00 11.67 0.95
N GLU A 103 -21.99 12.45 2.03
CA GLU A 103 -20.98 12.33 3.09
C GLU A 103 -21.05 10.97 3.77
N THR A 104 -22.26 10.47 4.06
CA THR A 104 -22.46 9.14 4.65
C THR A 104 -22.00 8.03 3.70
N THR A 105 -22.33 8.11 2.41
CA THR A 105 -21.89 7.14 1.40
C THR A 105 -20.37 7.17 1.23
N LYS A 106 -19.78 8.37 1.25
CA LYS A 106 -18.31 8.54 1.22
C LYS A 106 -17.66 7.94 2.45
N PHE A 107 -18.21 8.16 3.64
CA PHE A 107 -17.73 7.60 4.90
C PHE A 107 -17.84 6.07 4.91
N ILE A 108 -18.96 5.50 4.46
CA ILE A 108 -19.15 4.05 4.33
C ILE A 108 -18.18 3.46 3.30
N SER A 109 -17.95 4.15 2.17
CA SER A 109 -16.99 3.72 1.15
C SER A 109 -15.55 3.79 1.65
N GLN A 110 -15.21 4.83 2.41
CA GLN A 110 -13.92 4.97 3.06
C GLN A 110 -13.73 3.87 4.10
N ARG A 111 -14.70 3.65 4.95
CA ARG A 111 -14.67 2.58 5.96
C ARG A 111 -14.55 1.18 5.35
N LYS A 112 -15.27 0.91 4.25
CA LYS A 112 -15.13 -0.35 3.50
C LYS A 112 -13.74 -0.49 2.87
N PHE A 113 -13.15 0.62 2.45
CA PHE A 113 -11.78 0.66 1.96
C PHE A 113 -10.79 0.39 3.09
N ASP A 114 -10.97 1.05 4.23
CA ASP A 114 -10.14 0.90 5.42
C ASP A 114 -10.24 -0.53 5.99
N GLU A 115 -11.44 -1.12 6.02
CA GLU A 115 -11.68 -2.53 6.37
C GLU A 115 -11.00 -3.49 5.38
N ALA A 116 -10.94 -3.16 4.08
CA ALA A 116 -10.24 -3.95 3.08
C ALA A 116 -8.71 -3.82 3.19
N VAL A 117 -8.21 -2.66 3.63
CA VAL A 117 -6.78 -2.42 3.94
C VAL A 117 -6.39 -3.15 5.22
N ASP A 118 -7.22 -3.08 6.26
CA ASP A 118 -7.00 -3.74 7.57
C ASP A 118 -7.04 -5.28 7.45
N CYS A 119 -7.82 -5.81 6.51
CA CYS A 119 -7.85 -7.25 6.19
C CYS A 119 -6.64 -7.73 5.38
N GLY A 120 -5.60 -6.91 5.16
CA GLY A 120 -4.44 -7.28 4.36
C GLY A 120 -4.72 -7.47 2.86
N SER A 121 -5.93 -7.15 2.40
CA SER A 121 -6.33 -7.34 1.00
C SER A 121 -5.67 -6.36 0.05
N TYR A 122 -5.08 -5.28 0.58
CA TYR A 122 -4.44 -4.20 -0.19
C TYR A 122 -2.93 -4.21 -0.13
N PHE A 123 -2.37 -4.61 1.00
CA PHE A 123 -0.92 -4.77 1.17
C PHE A 123 -0.67 -6.26 1.30
N GLY A 124 -0.08 -6.89 0.30
CA GLY A 124 0.35 -8.27 0.42
C GLY A 124 1.30 -8.36 1.60
N ASP A 125 0.91 -9.13 2.60
CA ASP A 125 1.74 -9.45 3.74
C ASP A 125 3.10 -9.93 3.27
N GLY A 126 4.13 -9.18 3.64
CA GLY A 126 5.44 -9.76 3.82
C GLY A 126 5.32 -10.87 4.88
N PRO A 127 6.13 -11.91 4.82
CA PRO A 127 5.98 -13.07 5.68
C PRO A 127 6.21 -12.69 7.14
N SER A 128 5.13 -12.53 7.90
CA SER A 128 5.18 -12.57 9.35
C SER A 128 5.40 -14.02 9.76
N GLY A 129 6.66 -14.39 9.94
CA GLY A 129 7.05 -15.62 10.59
C GLY A 129 6.64 -15.57 12.07
N PHE A 130 5.50 -16.15 12.39
CA PHE A 130 5.19 -16.53 13.76
C PHE A 130 5.78 -17.93 14.02
N GLY A 131 6.98 -17.93 14.61
CA GLY A 131 7.50 -19.08 15.32
C GLY A 131 6.66 -19.31 16.57
N SER A 132 5.87 -20.38 16.57
CA SER A 132 5.28 -20.95 17.76
C SER A 132 6.39 -21.61 18.58
N GLY A 133 6.83 -20.96 19.66
CA GLY A 133 7.68 -21.53 20.70
C GLY A 133 6.88 -21.65 21.98
N ASN A 134 6.66 -22.88 22.42
CA ASN A 134 6.12 -23.20 23.73
C ASN A 134 7.04 -22.68 24.85
N PRO A 135 6.49 -22.18 25.97
CA PRO A 135 7.28 -21.87 27.13
C PRO A 135 7.37 -23.07 28.07
N LEU A 136 8.57 -23.61 28.23
CA LEU A 136 8.91 -24.37 29.43
C LEU A 136 10.42 -24.30 29.69
N GLU A 137 10.71 -23.77 30.88
CA GLU A 137 11.86 -24.01 31.77
C GLU A 137 13.25 -23.50 31.39
N GLY A 138 13.80 -22.72 32.32
CA GLY A 138 15.25 -22.49 32.45
C GLY A 138 15.62 -21.18 33.14
N VAL A 139 15.50 -21.18 34.46
CA VAL A 139 16.15 -20.21 35.37
C VAL A 139 17.64 -20.11 35.01
N ASN A 140 18.15 -18.89 34.76
CA ASN A 140 19.43 -18.49 35.30
C ASN A 140 19.64 -16.96 35.22
N SER A 141 19.91 -16.43 36.36
CA SER A 141 20.33 -15.10 36.72
C SER A 141 21.50 -14.61 35.86
N CYS A 142 21.35 -13.41 35.23
CA CYS A 142 22.47 -12.62 34.80
C CYS A 142 22.59 -11.35 35.65
N PRO A 143 23.79 -10.90 35.97
CA PRO A 143 24.07 -9.86 36.93
C PRO A 143 23.72 -8.47 36.39
N SER A 144 23.10 -7.67 37.20
CA SER A 144 22.85 -6.26 36.97
C SER A 144 24.14 -5.48 36.76
N SER A 145 24.46 -5.16 35.48
CA SER A 145 25.36 -4.07 35.21
C SER A 145 24.56 -2.77 35.15
N SER A 146 24.75 -1.94 36.15
CA SER A 146 24.26 -0.58 36.20
C SER A 146 24.91 0.24 35.08
N SER A 147 24.27 0.31 33.89
CA SER A 147 24.58 1.35 32.94
C SER A 147 23.98 2.66 33.45
N ARG A 148 24.85 3.56 33.94
CA ARG A 148 24.50 4.96 34.19
C ARG A 148 23.85 5.51 32.91
N GLY A 149 22.56 5.82 32.99
CA GLY A 149 21.83 6.47 31.93
C GLY A 149 22.52 7.76 31.53
N VAL A 150 22.64 7.97 30.19
CA VAL A 150 23.09 9.24 29.65
C VAL A 150 22.10 10.30 30.10
N ARG A 151 22.55 11.22 30.95
CA ARG A 151 21.77 12.37 31.45
C ARG A 151 21.43 13.28 30.27
N GLY A 152 20.16 13.57 30.06
CA GLY A 152 19.71 14.53 29.05
C GLY A 152 20.08 15.98 29.42
N PRO A 153 20.03 16.95 28.49
CA PRO A 153 20.38 18.35 28.74
C PRO A 153 19.60 18.99 29.88
N MET A 154 18.44 18.50 30.26
CA MET A 154 17.61 19.00 31.34
C MET A 154 18.11 18.60 32.75
N ASP A 155 18.94 17.54 32.85
CA ASP A 155 19.52 17.14 34.13
C ASP A 155 20.52 18.16 34.67
N ARG A 156 21.11 19.01 33.81
CA ARG A 156 22.01 20.10 34.22
C ARG A 156 21.33 21.24 35.00
N PHE A 157 20.03 21.37 34.87
CA PHE A 157 19.23 22.37 35.57
C PHE A 157 18.64 21.84 36.87
N MET A 158 18.88 20.55 37.21
CA MET A 158 18.42 19.93 38.45
C MET A 158 19.54 19.70 39.47
N GLU A 159 20.79 20.10 39.21
CA GLU A 159 21.82 20.13 40.23
C GLU A 159 21.69 21.40 41.08
N ASN A 160 21.03 21.28 42.22
CA ASN A 160 21.04 22.29 43.25
C ASN A 160 22.47 22.46 43.77
N LYS A 161 23.06 23.64 43.54
CA LYS A 161 24.09 24.16 44.40
C LYS A 161 23.44 24.43 45.76
N GLY A 162 23.92 23.72 46.78
CA GLY A 162 23.62 24.12 48.13
C GLY A 162 24.20 25.49 48.40
N ASP A 163 23.35 26.39 48.83
CA ASP A 163 23.67 27.39 49.84
C ASP A 163 22.36 27.96 50.41
N GLU A 164 22.40 28.25 51.66
CA GLU A 164 21.36 28.51 52.63
C GLU A 164 20.45 29.71 52.32
N GLU A 165 19.23 29.61 52.90
CA GLU A 165 18.28 30.69 53.19
C GLU A 165 17.49 31.34 52.03
N ASN A 166 16.30 30.81 51.74
CA ASN A 166 15.02 31.50 51.95
C ASN A 166 13.82 30.60 51.59
N GLU A 167 13.01 30.35 52.58
CA GLU A 167 11.67 29.76 52.41
C GLU A 167 10.80 30.65 51.53
N LYS A 168 10.23 30.09 50.49
CA LYS A 168 8.83 30.06 50.12
C LYS A 168 8.61 29.63 48.67
N ASN A 169 7.95 28.45 48.52
CA ASN A 169 7.11 28.06 47.41
C ASN A 169 7.76 27.91 45.99
N THR A 170 8.35 26.73 45.75
CA THR A 170 8.02 25.90 44.56
C THR A 170 8.47 24.47 44.86
N ALA A 171 7.57 23.65 45.39
CA ALA A 171 7.75 22.22 45.51
C ALA A 171 7.86 21.59 44.14
N ALA A 172 9.08 21.29 43.68
CA ALA A 172 9.31 20.31 42.64
C ALA A 172 8.83 18.95 43.17
N THR A 173 7.58 18.62 42.90
CA THR A 173 6.93 17.39 43.32
C THR A 173 7.71 16.24 42.72
N LYS A 174 8.51 15.51 43.51
CA LYS A 174 9.06 14.21 43.11
C LYS A 174 7.89 13.33 42.71
N MET A 175 7.75 13.05 41.40
CA MET A 175 6.70 12.19 40.89
C MET A 175 6.80 10.83 41.55
N THR A 176 5.73 10.39 42.20
CA THR A 176 5.64 9.03 42.72
C THR A 176 5.67 8.03 41.55
N PRO A 177 6.18 6.80 41.75
CA PRO A 177 6.19 5.79 40.69
C PRO A 177 4.82 5.55 40.04
N THR A 178 3.75 5.68 40.79
CA THR A 178 2.37 5.58 40.35
C THR A 178 2.01 6.72 39.40
N SER A 179 2.32 7.96 39.77
CA SER A 179 2.08 9.14 38.94
C SER A 179 2.89 9.10 37.63
N ALA A 180 4.15 8.64 37.65
CA ALA A 180 4.96 8.47 36.45
C ALA A 180 4.35 7.45 35.44
N LYS A 181 3.79 6.36 36.01
CA LYS A 181 3.07 5.35 35.18
C LYS A 181 1.80 5.91 34.54
N GLU A 182 1.04 6.69 35.29
CA GLU A 182 -0.18 7.33 34.79
C GLU A 182 0.11 8.35 33.69
N HIS A 183 1.14 9.19 33.86
CA HIS A 183 1.57 10.13 32.80
C HIS A 183 2.05 9.40 31.53
N ARG A 184 2.84 8.33 31.70
CA ARG A 184 3.24 7.49 30.58
C ARG A 184 2.03 6.91 29.87
N ASN A 185 1.05 6.39 30.60
CA ASN A 185 -0.15 5.82 30.02
C ASN A 185 -0.94 6.87 29.23
N GLN A 186 -1.06 8.09 29.76
CA GLN A 186 -1.72 9.18 29.05
C GLN A 186 -1.02 9.50 27.72
N VAL A 187 0.30 9.64 27.72
CA VAL A 187 1.08 9.85 26.47
C VAL A 187 0.88 8.71 25.49
N CYS A 188 0.89 7.46 25.96
CA CYS A 188 0.63 6.30 25.10
C CYS A 188 -0.78 6.32 24.51
N LEU A 189 -1.79 6.76 25.27
CA LEU A 189 -3.15 6.92 24.77
C LEU A 189 -3.24 8.00 23.68
N ASP A 190 -2.54 9.11 23.84
CA ASP A 190 -2.52 10.19 22.84
C ASP A 190 -1.81 9.76 21.56
N ILE A 191 -0.70 9.03 21.67
CA ILE A 191 -0.03 8.41 20.54
C ILE A 191 -0.97 7.39 19.84
N GLY A 192 -1.60 6.51 20.62
CA GLY A 192 -2.54 5.52 20.10
C GLY A 192 -3.72 6.20 19.38
N ARG A 193 -4.27 7.27 19.95
CA ARG A 193 -5.34 8.05 19.32
C ARG A 193 -4.92 8.61 17.96
N PHE A 194 -3.72 9.17 17.86
CA PHE A 194 -3.17 9.65 16.59
C PHE A 194 -3.11 8.55 15.52
N PHE A 195 -2.66 7.34 15.90
CA PHE A 195 -2.63 6.19 15.00
C PHE A 195 -4.04 5.80 14.54
N PHE A 196 -5.01 5.73 15.48
CA PHE A 196 -6.39 5.30 15.20
C PHE A 196 -7.15 6.31 14.34
N GLU A 197 -7.08 7.59 14.68
CA GLU A 197 -7.81 8.65 13.96
C GLU A 197 -7.31 8.84 12.52
N ASN A 198 -6.03 8.57 12.26
CA ASN A 198 -5.40 8.75 10.96
C ASN A 198 -5.22 7.43 10.18
N GLY A 199 -5.66 6.29 10.73
CA GLY A 199 -5.52 4.99 10.07
C GLY A 199 -4.05 4.59 9.82
N ILE A 200 -3.13 4.96 10.72
CA ILE A 200 -1.71 4.67 10.56
C ILE A 200 -1.47 3.19 10.90
N PRO A 201 -0.84 2.42 10.00
CA PRO A 201 -0.53 1.02 10.26
C PRO A 201 0.36 0.83 11.50
N PHE A 202 0.06 -0.17 12.33
CA PHE A 202 0.79 -0.40 13.59
C PHE A 202 2.28 -0.75 13.40
N ASN A 203 2.66 -1.30 12.24
CA ASN A 203 4.06 -1.54 11.91
C ASN A 203 4.90 -0.26 11.88
N CYS A 204 4.32 0.91 11.61
CA CYS A 204 5.02 2.21 11.70
C CYS A 204 5.62 2.43 13.09
N ALA A 205 5.03 1.88 14.17
CA ALA A 205 5.56 1.96 15.51
C ALA A 205 6.86 1.16 15.73
N ARG A 206 7.28 0.32 14.77
CA ARG A 206 8.58 -0.39 14.78
C ARG A 206 9.69 0.38 14.04
N SER A 207 9.34 1.43 13.29
CA SER A 207 10.31 2.20 12.51
C SER A 207 11.31 2.92 13.42
N PRO A 208 12.62 2.90 13.10
CA PRO A 208 13.62 3.72 13.78
C PRO A 208 13.27 5.21 13.77
N SER A 209 12.68 5.72 12.69
CA SER A 209 12.25 7.11 12.58
C SER A 209 11.14 7.48 13.59
N TYR A 210 10.24 6.54 13.92
CA TYR A 210 9.24 6.75 14.96
C TYR A 210 9.88 6.99 16.34
N PHE A 211 10.86 6.15 16.72
CA PHE A 211 11.58 6.33 17.99
C PHE A 211 12.41 7.60 18.00
N ASN A 212 13.05 7.95 16.90
CA ASN A 212 13.82 9.18 16.76
C ASN A 212 12.91 10.41 16.88
N MET A 213 11.75 10.40 16.25
CA MET A 213 10.74 11.46 16.38
C MET A 213 10.33 11.65 17.85
N LEU A 214 9.93 10.57 18.53
CA LEU A 214 9.52 10.67 19.95
C LEU A 214 10.64 11.16 20.86
N ARG A 215 11.88 10.71 20.60
CA ARG A 215 13.07 11.19 21.34
C ARG A 215 13.31 12.68 21.10
N SER A 216 13.22 13.15 19.86
CA SER A 216 13.40 14.55 19.51
C SER A 216 12.33 15.43 20.11
N VAL A 217 11.07 15.02 20.09
CA VAL A 217 9.95 15.72 20.76
C VAL A 217 10.16 15.79 22.28
N GLY A 218 10.56 14.67 22.88
CA GLY A 218 10.84 14.62 24.33
C GLY A 218 12.04 15.51 24.73
N ASN A 219 13.09 15.53 23.95
CA ASN A 219 14.27 16.36 24.17
C ASN A 219 13.99 17.85 24.01
N TYR A 220 13.12 18.23 23.06
CA TYR A 220 12.71 19.63 22.88
C TYR A 220 11.88 20.09 24.10
N GLY A 221 11.01 19.22 24.59
CA GLY A 221 10.19 19.47 25.77
C GLY A 221 8.98 20.37 25.51
N ARG A 222 8.54 21.09 26.56
CA ARG A 222 7.34 21.94 26.51
C ARG A 222 7.54 23.11 25.55
N GLY A 223 6.49 23.42 24.80
CA GLY A 223 6.49 24.57 23.87
C GLY A 223 6.86 24.24 22.44
N LEU A 224 7.12 22.96 22.12
CA LEU A 224 7.25 22.54 20.72
C LEU A 224 5.97 22.88 19.95
N LYS A 225 6.10 23.70 18.94
CA LYS A 225 5.02 23.91 17.95
C LYS A 225 5.14 22.79 16.91
N ALA A 226 4.10 21.95 16.81
CA ALA A 226 4.05 20.91 15.81
C ALA A 226 4.18 21.51 14.39
N PRO A 227 4.92 20.86 13.49
CA PRO A 227 5.05 21.34 12.11
C PRO A 227 3.68 21.34 11.43
N THR A 228 3.40 22.41 10.72
CA THR A 228 2.18 22.55 9.93
C THR A 228 2.26 21.74 8.64
N MET A 229 1.11 21.46 8.03
CA MET A 229 1.05 20.80 6.72
C MET A 229 1.81 21.61 5.64
N HIS A 230 1.85 22.93 5.75
CA HIS A 230 2.62 23.78 4.84
C HIS A 230 4.13 23.57 5.02
N GLU A 231 4.61 23.57 6.25
CA GLU A 231 6.02 23.33 6.56
C GLU A 231 6.46 21.92 6.12
N MET A 232 5.62 20.91 6.33
CA MET A 232 5.88 19.54 5.85
C MET A 232 6.03 19.49 4.32
N ARG A 233 5.26 20.27 3.56
CA ARG A 233 5.29 20.29 2.10
C ARG A 233 6.36 21.20 1.51
N THR A 234 6.93 22.08 2.28
CA THR A 234 7.89 23.08 1.81
C THR A 234 9.30 22.82 2.31
N TRP A 235 9.70 23.49 3.39
CA TRP A 235 11.08 23.46 3.82
C TRP A 235 11.51 22.11 4.39
N ILE A 236 10.63 21.37 5.11
CA ILE A 236 10.96 20.05 5.66
C ILE A 236 11.21 19.08 4.51
N LEU A 237 10.32 19.04 3.51
CA LEU A 237 10.49 18.19 2.33
C LEU A 237 11.81 18.51 1.59
N LYS A 238 12.16 19.80 1.46
CA LYS A 238 13.42 20.21 0.83
C LYS A 238 14.66 19.73 1.58
N GLU A 239 14.64 19.79 2.92
CA GLU A 239 15.77 19.31 3.72
C GLU A 239 15.89 17.78 3.64
N GLU A 240 14.78 17.07 3.66
CA GLU A 240 14.78 15.60 3.47
C GLU A 240 15.24 15.21 2.05
N GLU A 241 14.84 15.95 1.02
CA GLU A 241 15.32 15.77 -0.36
C GLU A 241 16.84 15.97 -0.44
N LYS A 242 17.37 17.00 0.23
CA LYS A 242 18.81 17.27 0.29
C LYS A 242 19.55 16.13 0.99
N THR A 243 19.09 15.71 2.18
CA THR A 243 19.68 14.59 2.93
C THR A 243 19.65 13.30 2.10
N THR A 244 18.53 13.03 1.43
CA THR A 244 18.41 11.87 0.53
C THR A 244 19.39 11.96 -0.63
N SER A 245 19.54 13.16 -1.22
CA SER A 245 20.48 13.40 -2.32
C SER A 245 21.93 13.19 -1.89
N GLU A 246 22.29 13.56 -0.66
CA GLU A 246 23.63 13.31 -0.10
C GLU A 246 23.90 11.80 -0.02
N ILE A 247 22.97 11.01 0.54
CA ILE A 247 23.09 9.54 0.61
C ILE A 247 23.18 8.92 -0.80
N VAL A 248 22.35 9.38 -1.73
CA VAL A 248 22.38 8.93 -3.14
C VAL A 248 23.73 9.24 -3.78
N ASN A 249 24.32 10.41 -3.52
CA ASN A 249 25.60 10.80 -4.06
C ASN A 249 26.74 9.95 -3.46
N GLU A 250 26.69 9.58 -2.18
CA GLU A 250 27.63 8.64 -1.57
C GLU A 250 27.60 7.29 -2.27
N ILE A 251 26.40 6.75 -2.56
CA ILE A 251 26.25 5.50 -3.30
C ILE A 251 26.79 5.66 -4.73
N LYS A 252 26.45 6.76 -5.43
CA LYS A 252 26.92 7.06 -6.78
C LYS A 252 28.45 7.15 -6.87
N ALA A 253 29.10 7.69 -5.85
CA ALA A 253 30.56 7.77 -5.80
C ALA A 253 31.23 6.39 -5.85
N THR A 254 30.53 5.33 -5.45
CA THR A 254 31.05 3.95 -5.49
C THR A 254 30.93 3.28 -6.87
N TRP A 255 30.09 3.81 -7.77
CA TRP A 255 29.71 3.18 -9.04
C TRP A 255 30.93 2.88 -9.95
N LYS A 256 31.85 3.82 -10.07
CA LYS A 256 33.09 3.62 -10.87
C LYS A 256 33.92 2.42 -10.40
N ARG A 257 33.91 2.16 -9.09
CA ARG A 257 34.72 1.08 -8.51
C ARG A 257 34.04 -0.29 -8.64
N THR A 258 32.73 -0.32 -8.51
CA THR A 258 31.97 -1.58 -8.44
C THR A 258 31.36 -2.00 -9.76
N GLY A 259 31.18 -1.06 -10.69
CA GLY A 259 30.21 -1.21 -11.76
C GLY A 259 28.78 -1.18 -11.22
N VAL A 260 27.80 -1.15 -12.10
CA VAL A 260 26.38 -1.13 -11.74
C VAL A 260 25.53 -1.99 -12.66
N SER A 261 24.39 -2.43 -12.13
CA SER A 261 23.30 -3.01 -12.90
C SER A 261 22.19 -1.97 -13.06
N LEU A 262 21.77 -1.70 -14.28
CA LEU A 262 20.60 -0.89 -14.60
C LEU A 262 19.38 -1.78 -14.64
N LEU A 263 18.35 -1.44 -13.86
CA LEU A 263 17.07 -2.14 -13.82
C LEU A 263 16.01 -1.26 -14.47
N SER A 264 15.19 -1.86 -15.32
CA SER A 264 14.07 -1.17 -15.96
C SER A 264 12.80 -2.00 -15.85
N ASP A 265 11.71 -1.38 -15.37
CA ASP A 265 10.39 -1.99 -15.23
C ASP A 265 9.32 -1.05 -15.78
N GLY A 266 8.51 -1.56 -16.69
CA GLY A 266 7.46 -0.82 -17.36
C GLY A 266 6.07 -1.22 -16.87
N TRP A 267 5.26 -0.25 -16.49
CA TRP A 267 3.89 -0.46 -16.03
C TRP A 267 2.92 0.58 -16.58
N SER A 268 1.64 0.26 -16.57
CA SER A 268 0.59 1.19 -16.98
C SER A 268 -0.21 1.66 -15.78
N ASP A 269 -0.36 2.96 -15.61
CA ASP A 269 -1.18 3.51 -14.53
C ASP A 269 -2.68 3.43 -14.88
N MET A 270 -3.52 3.81 -13.94
CA MET A 270 -4.98 3.84 -14.12
C MET A 270 -5.48 4.82 -15.18
N ARG A 271 -4.64 5.73 -15.63
CA ARG A 271 -4.93 6.63 -16.75
C ARG A 271 -4.46 6.06 -18.07
N ASN A 272 -4.05 4.78 -18.09
CA ASN A 272 -3.42 4.11 -19.23
C ASN A 272 -2.13 4.80 -19.70
N ARG A 273 -1.42 5.55 -18.82
CA ARG A 273 -0.07 6.02 -19.12
C ARG A 273 0.90 4.86 -18.95
N ILE A 274 1.81 4.73 -19.88
CA ILE A 274 2.89 3.76 -19.82
C ILE A 274 4.08 4.43 -19.16
N LEU A 275 4.41 3.98 -17.96
CA LEU A 275 5.52 4.50 -17.18
C LEU A 275 6.64 3.47 -17.14
N ILE A 276 7.87 3.91 -17.41
CA ILE A 276 9.07 3.08 -17.32
C ILE A 276 9.95 3.64 -16.22
N ASN A 277 10.18 2.83 -15.19
CA ASN A 277 11.08 3.15 -14.09
C ASN A 277 12.50 2.70 -14.41
N PHE A 278 13.47 3.51 -14.02
CA PHE A 278 14.90 3.20 -14.08
C PHE A 278 15.52 3.27 -12.71
N LEU A 279 16.15 2.17 -12.30
CA LEU A 279 16.87 2.05 -11.03
C LEU A 279 18.30 1.56 -11.32
N VAL A 280 19.22 1.98 -10.49
CA VAL A 280 20.62 1.52 -10.56
C VAL A 280 20.98 0.82 -9.28
N ASN A 281 21.48 -0.39 -9.39
CA ASN A 281 21.89 -1.21 -8.27
C ASN A 281 23.40 -1.48 -8.29
N ASN A 282 23.99 -1.44 -7.10
CA ASN A 282 25.33 -1.94 -6.84
C ASN A 282 25.38 -2.59 -5.45
N PRO A 283 26.51 -3.19 -4.99
CA PRO A 283 26.59 -3.81 -3.67
C PRO A 283 26.31 -2.89 -2.46
N TYR A 284 26.28 -1.57 -2.66
CA TYR A 284 26.03 -0.59 -1.60
C TYR A 284 24.57 -0.12 -1.53
N GLY A 285 23.74 -0.45 -2.55
CA GLY A 285 22.33 -0.14 -2.55
C GLY A 285 21.73 0.07 -3.92
N THR A 286 20.41 0.28 -3.93
CA THR A 286 19.64 0.57 -5.13
C THR A 286 19.21 2.03 -5.12
N VAL A 287 19.51 2.74 -6.19
CA VAL A 287 19.14 4.14 -6.42
C VAL A 287 18.07 4.21 -7.49
N PHE A 288 16.95 4.83 -7.17
CA PHE A 288 15.96 5.22 -8.18
C PHE A 288 16.48 6.43 -8.96
N LEU A 289 16.57 6.31 -10.29
CA LEU A 289 17.01 7.40 -11.15
C LEU A 289 15.86 8.30 -11.58
N LYS A 290 14.95 7.72 -12.37
CA LYS A 290 13.84 8.45 -12.98
C LYS A 290 12.72 7.51 -13.43
N THR A 291 11.56 8.12 -13.66
CA THR A 291 10.45 7.51 -14.39
C THR A 291 10.25 8.27 -15.69
N ILE A 292 10.12 7.56 -16.79
CA ILE A 292 9.79 8.13 -18.10
C ILE A 292 8.35 7.80 -18.43
N ASP A 293 7.56 8.81 -18.83
CA ASP A 293 6.23 8.60 -19.42
C ASP A 293 6.40 8.25 -20.90
N ALA A 294 6.21 6.98 -21.22
CA ALA A 294 6.33 6.44 -22.57
C ALA A 294 4.96 6.27 -23.26
N SER A 295 3.93 6.99 -22.79
CA SER A 295 2.55 6.88 -23.28
C SER A 295 2.41 7.25 -24.77
N ASP A 296 3.25 8.15 -25.24
CA ASP A 296 3.27 8.61 -26.65
C ASP A 296 4.15 7.71 -27.54
N CYS A 297 4.74 6.65 -26.97
CA CYS A 297 5.62 5.74 -27.68
C CYS A 297 4.92 4.39 -27.89
N VAL A 298 5.04 3.83 -29.09
CA VAL A 298 4.67 2.44 -29.34
C VAL A 298 5.67 1.56 -28.60
N LYS A 299 5.19 0.52 -27.87
CA LYS A 299 6.04 -0.47 -27.20
C LYS A 299 6.75 -1.36 -28.24
N ASP A 300 7.62 -0.79 -29.05
CA ASP A 300 8.47 -1.56 -29.96
C ASP A 300 9.90 -1.70 -29.39
N ALA A 301 10.61 -2.65 -29.93
CA ALA A 301 11.96 -2.97 -29.50
C ALA A 301 12.95 -1.82 -29.75
N GLN A 302 12.76 -1.07 -30.84
CA GLN A 302 13.63 0.03 -31.21
C GLN A 302 13.53 1.19 -30.21
N LYS A 303 12.30 1.56 -29.85
CA LYS A 303 12.07 2.64 -28.89
C LYS A 303 12.56 2.28 -27.48
N LEU A 304 12.32 1.04 -27.05
CA LEU A 304 12.86 0.55 -25.79
C LEU A 304 14.39 0.52 -25.79
N PHE A 305 15.01 0.15 -26.91
CA PHE A 305 16.46 0.19 -27.07
C PHE A 305 16.96 1.63 -26.92
N GLU A 306 16.37 2.61 -27.61
CA GLU A 306 16.74 4.03 -27.52
C GLU A 306 16.69 4.53 -26.06
N LEU A 307 15.57 4.25 -25.36
CA LEU A 307 15.39 4.65 -23.96
C LEU A 307 16.42 4.02 -23.02
N LEU A 308 16.72 2.74 -23.20
CA LEU A 308 17.73 2.03 -22.41
C LEU A 308 19.14 2.57 -22.71
N ASP A 309 19.43 2.83 -23.97
CA ASP A 309 20.71 3.34 -24.45
C ASP A 309 21.01 4.74 -23.92
N ASP A 310 20.01 5.65 -23.97
CA ASP A 310 20.11 7.00 -23.41
C ASP A 310 20.41 6.97 -21.90
N VAL A 311 19.78 6.05 -21.16
CA VAL A 311 20.04 5.91 -19.71
C VAL A 311 21.42 5.33 -19.44
N VAL A 312 21.89 4.40 -20.24
CA VAL A 312 23.27 3.88 -20.14
C VAL A 312 24.29 4.98 -20.42
N GLU A 313 24.06 5.86 -21.40
CA GLU A 313 24.91 7.02 -21.65
C GLU A 313 24.92 8.00 -20.49
N GLU A 314 23.75 8.29 -19.89
CA GLU A 314 23.64 9.18 -18.73
C GLU A 314 24.42 8.67 -17.51
N ILE A 315 24.41 7.36 -17.27
CA ILE A 315 25.15 6.73 -16.15
C ILE A 315 26.66 6.67 -16.47
N GLY A 316 27.00 6.38 -17.70
CA GLY A 316 28.33 6.13 -18.22
C GLY A 316 28.51 4.69 -18.67
N GLU A 317 28.85 4.48 -19.95
CA GLU A 317 29.02 3.15 -20.54
C GLU A 317 30.04 2.29 -19.82
N ASP A 318 31.12 2.91 -19.32
CA ASP A 318 32.19 2.21 -18.60
C ASP A 318 31.75 1.66 -17.24
N ILE A 319 30.63 2.15 -16.72
CA ILE A 319 30.14 1.85 -15.38
C ILE A 319 29.04 0.80 -15.41
N VAL A 320 28.20 0.80 -16.47
CA VAL A 320 27.08 -0.13 -16.59
C VAL A 320 27.55 -1.47 -17.10
N ILE A 321 27.50 -2.49 -16.23
CA ILE A 321 27.93 -3.86 -16.54
C ILE A 321 26.72 -4.66 -17.07
N GLN A 322 25.55 -4.42 -16.52
CA GLN A 322 24.36 -5.23 -16.78
C GLN A 322 23.11 -4.35 -16.90
N VAL A 323 22.21 -4.75 -17.80
CA VAL A 323 20.85 -4.21 -17.87
C VAL A 323 19.86 -5.34 -17.63
N ILE A 324 18.92 -5.13 -16.71
CA ILE A 324 17.90 -6.09 -16.29
C ILE A 324 16.54 -5.51 -16.61
N THR A 325 15.72 -6.27 -17.37
CA THR A 325 14.34 -5.88 -17.67
C THR A 325 13.40 -7.06 -17.46
N ASP A 326 12.11 -6.87 -17.68
CA ASP A 326 11.19 -8.00 -17.79
C ASP A 326 11.53 -8.89 -18.99
N ASN A 327 10.84 -10.01 -19.11
CA ASN A 327 11.08 -11.02 -20.14
C ASN A 327 10.14 -10.87 -21.38
N ALA A 328 9.54 -9.69 -21.58
CA ALA A 328 8.67 -9.43 -22.73
C ALA A 328 9.47 -9.45 -24.05
N SER A 329 8.81 -9.82 -25.16
CA SER A 329 9.47 -9.96 -26.47
C SER A 329 10.15 -8.69 -26.93
N ALA A 330 9.54 -7.52 -26.71
CA ALA A 330 10.10 -6.22 -27.06
C ALA A 330 11.38 -5.91 -26.25
N TYR A 331 11.42 -6.18 -24.95
CA TYR A 331 12.62 -6.00 -24.13
C TYR A 331 13.74 -6.98 -24.49
N LYS A 332 13.40 -8.24 -24.87
CA LYS A 332 14.40 -9.19 -25.40
C LYS A 332 15.06 -8.68 -26.66
N ALA A 333 14.28 -8.11 -27.58
CA ALA A 333 14.81 -7.57 -28.81
C ALA A 333 15.64 -6.30 -28.56
N ALA A 334 15.15 -5.38 -27.71
CA ALA A 334 15.88 -4.19 -27.29
C ALA A 334 17.22 -4.54 -26.59
N GLY A 335 17.20 -5.53 -25.70
CA GLY A 335 18.39 -6.01 -25.02
C GLY A 335 19.45 -6.59 -25.97
N ARG A 336 19.02 -7.27 -27.04
CA ARG A 336 19.94 -7.74 -28.10
C ARG A 336 20.60 -6.58 -28.84
N LEU A 337 19.79 -5.59 -29.26
CA LEU A 337 20.30 -4.38 -29.91
C LEU A 337 21.29 -3.63 -29.00
N LEU A 338 21.02 -3.58 -27.73
CA LEU A 338 21.87 -2.94 -26.75
C LEU A 338 23.23 -3.66 -26.62
N MET A 339 23.24 -4.99 -26.55
CA MET A 339 24.47 -5.80 -26.53
C MET A 339 25.21 -5.78 -27.87
N GLU A 340 24.53 -5.59 -28.98
CA GLU A 340 25.15 -5.41 -30.30
C GLU A 340 25.89 -4.07 -30.38
N LYS A 341 25.31 -3.00 -29.85
CA LYS A 341 25.93 -1.68 -29.79
C LYS A 341 27.05 -1.60 -28.75
N ARG A 342 26.80 -2.13 -27.54
CA ARG A 342 27.70 -2.01 -26.37
C ARG A 342 28.25 -3.37 -25.96
N LYS A 343 29.47 -3.67 -26.38
CA LYS A 343 30.09 -5.01 -26.24
C LYS A 343 30.49 -5.39 -24.82
N SER A 344 30.64 -4.42 -23.93
CA SER A 344 30.97 -4.60 -22.51
C SER A 344 29.74 -4.81 -21.62
N LEU A 345 28.54 -4.66 -22.17
CA LEU A 345 27.28 -4.70 -21.42
C LEU A 345 26.54 -6.02 -21.67
N TYR A 346 25.97 -6.58 -20.59
CA TYR A 346 25.13 -7.77 -20.65
C TYR A 346 23.67 -7.41 -20.36
N TRP A 347 22.76 -7.83 -21.24
CA TRP A 347 21.34 -7.80 -20.96
C TRP A 347 20.88 -9.14 -20.38
N THR A 348 20.09 -9.12 -19.31
CA THR A 348 19.48 -10.32 -18.71
C THR A 348 18.01 -10.05 -18.37
N PRO A 349 17.14 -11.06 -18.49
CA PRO A 349 15.78 -10.95 -17.98
C PRO A 349 15.78 -10.98 -16.45
N CYS A 350 14.78 -10.35 -15.85
CA CYS A 350 14.55 -10.38 -14.40
C CYS A 350 14.36 -11.83 -13.91
N ALA A 351 15.17 -12.24 -12.94
CA ALA A 351 15.15 -13.60 -12.42
C ALA A 351 13.82 -13.94 -11.74
N ALA A 352 13.27 -13.01 -10.94
CA ALA A 352 11.96 -13.20 -10.29
C ALA A 352 10.85 -13.43 -11.32
N HIS A 353 10.82 -12.62 -12.38
CA HIS A 353 9.85 -12.78 -13.47
C HIS A 353 10.03 -14.12 -14.21
N CYS A 354 11.27 -14.54 -14.46
CA CYS A 354 11.54 -15.83 -15.07
C CYS A 354 11.06 -17.00 -14.21
N ILE A 355 11.29 -16.95 -12.89
CA ILE A 355 10.80 -17.99 -11.96
C ILE A 355 9.28 -18.02 -11.92
N ASP A 356 8.61 -16.85 -11.93
CA ASP A 356 7.15 -16.79 -11.97
C ASP A 356 6.58 -17.41 -13.25
N LEU A 357 7.21 -17.14 -14.42
CA LEU A 357 6.86 -17.80 -15.69
C LEU A 357 7.10 -19.31 -15.67
N MET A 358 8.17 -19.78 -14.99
CA MET A 358 8.39 -21.23 -14.81
C MET A 358 7.26 -21.84 -13.98
N LEU A 359 6.85 -21.20 -12.90
CA LEU A 359 5.73 -21.64 -12.06
C LEU A 359 4.41 -21.64 -12.86
N GLU A 360 4.20 -20.65 -13.75
CA GLU A 360 3.06 -20.63 -14.68
C GLU A 360 3.05 -21.90 -15.53
N LYS A 361 4.16 -22.19 -16.20
CA LYS A 361 4.26 -23.38 -17.07
C LYS A 361 4.11 -24.70 -16.33
N ILE A 362 4.65 -24.78 -15.11
CA ILE A 362 4.43 -25.93 -14.24
C ILE A 362 2.94 -26.05 -13.90
N GLY A 363 2.26 -24.93 -13.61
CA GLY A 363 0.82 -24.91 -13.32
C GLY A 363 -0.08 -25.36 -14.48
N GLU A 364 0.39 -25.28 -15.72
CA GLU A 364 -0.31 -25.76 -16.91
C GLU A 364 -0.23 -27.29 -17.07
N LEU A 365 0.74 -27.94 -16.43
CA LEU A 365 0.90 -29.41 -16.49
C LEU A 365 -0.32 -30.12 -15.90
N PRO A 366 -0.76 -31.24 -16.48
CA PRO A 366 -1.98 -31.94 -16.06
C PRO A 366 -2.03 -32.26 -14.56
N GLN A 367 -0.88 -32.61 -13.98
CA GLN A 367 -0.76 -32.97 -12.56
C GLN A 367 -1.04 -31.79 -11.62
N HIS A 368 -0.75 -30.54 -12.05
CA HIS A 368 -0.93 -29.32 -11.26
C HIS A 368 -2.23 -28.60 -11.60
N LYS A 369 -2.59 -28.58 -12.89
CA LYS A 369 -3.70 -27.81 -13.42
C LYS A 369 -5.02 -28.06 -12.72
N ASN A 370 -5.36 -29.34 -12.50
CA ASN A 370 -6.61 -29.70 -11.85
C ASN A 370 -6.64 -29.24 -10.38
N ALA A 371 -5.54 -29.46 -9.65
CA ALA A 371 -5.43 -29.02 -8.25
C ALA A 371 -5.57 -27.48 -8.13
N LEU A 372 -4.92 -26.74 -9.02
CA LEU A 372 -5.00 -25.27 -9.05
C LEU A 372 -6.40 -24.76 -9.40
N LEU A 373 -7.08 -25.36 -10.39
CA LEU A 373 -8.44 -25.01 -10.77
C LEU A 373 -9.44 -25.28 -9.65
N GLU A 374 -9.36 -26.46 -9.02
CA GLU A 374 -10.24 -26.83 -7.91
C GLU A 374 -9.98 -25.94 -6.69
N ALA A 375 -8.72 -25.69 -6.34
CA ALA A 375 -8.37 -24.77 -5.24
C ALA A 375 -8.85 -23.34 -5.50
N LYS A 376 -8.69 -22.83 -6.72
CA LYS A 376 -9.22 -21.52 -7.13
C LYS A 376 -10.75 -21.46 -7.00
N ARG A 377 -11.44 -22.54 -7.39
CA ARG A 377 -12.90 -22.64 -7.23
C ARG A 377 -13.32 -22.58 -5.77
N VAL A 378 -12.64 -23.34 -4.91
CA VAL A 378 -12.89 -23.35 -3.45
C VAL A 378 -12.61 -21.97 -2.84
N SER A 379 -11.44 -21.39 -3.12
CA SER A 379 -11.05 -20.08 -2.60
C SER A 379 -12.02 -18.99 -3.03
N ASN A 380 -12.37 -18.93 -4.31
CA ASN A 380 -13.34 -17.96 -4.83
C ASN A 380 -14.72 -18.15 -4.19
N PHE A 381 -15.18 -19.38 -4.03
CA PHE A 381 -16.46 -19.64 -3.38
C PHE A 381 -16.47 -19.13 -1.94
N ILE A 382 -15.43 -19.43 -1.15
CA ILE A 382 -15.34 -18.97 0.24
C ILE A 382 -15.33 -17.44 0.32
N HIS A 383 -14.48 -16.77 -0.48
CA HIS A 383 -14.31 -15.31 -0.39
C HIS A 383 -15.48 -14.50 -1.01
N ASN A 384 -16.16 -15.05 -2.00
CA ASN A 384 -17.30 -14.35 -2.62
C ASN A 384 -18.59 -14.43 -1.79
N HIS A 385 -18.62 -15.26 -0.74
CA HIS A 385 -19.81 -15.44 0.10
C HIS A 385 -19.49 -15.11 1.56
N GLN A 386 -19.82 -13.92 1.98
CA GLN A 386 -19.48 -13.39 3.33
C GLN A 386 -19.87 -14.34 4.47
N TRP A 387 -21.04 -15.00 4.39
CA TRP A 387 -21.45 -15.97 5.41
C TRP A 387 -20.51 -17.19 5.43
N VAL A 388 -20.12 -17.72 4.26
CA VAL A 388 -19.21 -18.87 4.16
C VAL A 388 -17.83 -18.49 4.68
N LEU A 389 -17.34 -17.30 4.34
CA LEU A 389 -16.09 -16.77 4.85
C LEU A 389 -16.08 -16.64 6.37
N SER A 390 -17.18 -16.09 6.94
CA SER A 390 -17.36 -16.01 8.40
C SER A 390 -17.34 -17.41 9.06
N LEU A 391 -18.03 -18.38 8.45
CA LEU A 391 -18.02 -19.74 8.93
C LEU A 391 -16.64 -20.39 8.83
N THR A 392 -15.92 -20.15 7.73
CA THR A 392 -14.54 -20.60 7.54
C THR A 392 -13.62 -20.07 8.65
N ARG A 393 -13.70 -18.76 8.96
CA ARG A 393 -12.95 -18.13 10.05
C ARG A 393 -13.25 -18.75 11.42
N LYS A 394 -14.52 -19.08 11.67
CA LYS A 394 -14.92 -19.75 12.92
C LYS A 394 -14.22 -21.08 13.13
N PHE A 395 -14.07 -21.89 12.08
CA PHE A 395 -13.45 -23.22 12.15
C PHE A 395 -11.93 -23.16 12.01
N ALA A 396 -11.42 -22.37 11.08
CA ALA A 396 -10.00 -22.31 10.73
C ALA A 396 -9.18 -21.36 11.63
N LYS A 397 -9.83 -20.40 12.30
CA LYS A 397 -9.21 -19.32 13.09
C LYS A 397 -8.11 -18.52 12.34
N LYS A 398 -8.03 -18.73 11.05
CA LYS A 398 -7.10 -18.11 10.12
C LYS A 398 -7.78 -17.98 8.75
N ASP A 399 -7.44 -16.95 8.00
CA ASP A 399 -7.96 -16.76 6.65
C ASP A 399 -7.26 -17.68 5.65
N LEU A 400 -8.05 -18.17 4.68
CA LEU A 400 -7.51 -18.85 3.52
C LEU A 400 -6.90 -17.80 2.59
N LEU A 401 -5.64 -17.99 2.18
CA LEU A 401 -4.99 -17.08 1.25
C LEU A 401 -5.72 -17.07 -0.11
N ARG A 402 -5.96 -15.88 -0.63
CA ARG A 402 -6.55 -15.68 -1.95
C ARG A 402 -5.45 -15.58 -2.99
N PRO A 403 -5.52 -16.30 -4.12
CA PRO A 403 -4.52 -16.17 -5.17
C PRO A 403 -4.60 -14.77 -5.79
N ALA A 404 -3.45 -14.12 -5.93
CA ALA A 404 -3.36 -12.89 -6.73
C ALA A 404 -3.55 -13.22 -8.21
N VAL A 405 -4.06 -12.28 -8.99
CA VAL A 405 -4.40 -12.53 -10.39
C VAL A 405 -3.15 -12.52 -11.30
N THR A 406 -2.05 -11.95 -10.83
CA THR A 406 -0.87 -11.63 -11.64
C THR A 406 0.43 -12.30 -11.25
N ARG A 407 0.46 -13.00 -10.10
CA ARG A 407 1.65 -13.75 -9.69
C ARG A 407 1.28 -15.22 -9.54
N PHE A 408 1.77 -16.07 -10.44
CA PHE A 408 1.49 -17.51 -10.43
C PHE A 408 1.96 -18.18 -9.14
N ALA A 409 3.05 -17.71 -8.56
CA ALA A 409 3.52 -18.16 -7.24
C ALA A 409 2.41 -18.10 -6.17
N THR A 410 1.54 -17.10 -6.21
CA THR A 410 0.46 -16.95 -5.21
C THR A 410 -0.58 -18.06 -5.29
N ALA A 411 -0.77 -18.68 -6.45
CA ALA A 411 -1.65 -19.84 -6.60
C ALA A 411 -1.11 -21.04 -5.82
N PHE A 412 0.20 -21.27 -5.82
CA PHE A 412 0.82 -22.33 -5.03
C PHE A 412 0.84 -22.02 -3.53
N LEU A 413 0.97 -20.75 -3.15
CA LEU A 413 0.79 -20.32 -1.75
C LEU A 413 -0.64 -20.54 -1.27
N THR A 414 -1.63 -20.37 -2.14
CA THR A 414 -3.03 -20.71 -1.84
C THR A 414 -3.19 -22.21 -1.60
N LEU A 415 -2.54 -23.06 -2.40
CA LEU A 415 -2.53 -24.52 -2.16
C LEU A 415 -1.92 -24.86 -0.81
N GLU A 416 -0.80 -24.23 -0.44
CA GLU A 416 -0.13 -24.42 0.85
C GLU A 416 -1.05 -24.00 2.02
N SER A 417 -1.65 -22.81 1.92
CA SER A 417 -2.63 -22.32 2.90
C SER A 417 -3.83 -23.26 3.02
N MET A 418 -4.36 -23.73 1.89
CA MET A 418 -5.49 -24.66 1.88
C MET A 418 -5.13 -26.01 2.50
N HIS A 419 -3.92 -26.51 2.24
CA HIS A 419 -3.43 -27.76 2.84
C HIS A 419 -3.28 -27.66 4.35
N GLN A 420 -2.76 -26.54 4.85
CA GLN A 420 -2.69 -26.26 6.30
C GLN A 420 -4.09 -26.24 6.94
N LEU A 421 -5.09 -25.78 6.21
CA LEU A 421 -6.48 -25.67 6.66
C LEU A 421 -7.34 -26.88 6.27
N LYS A 422 -6.75 -28.01 5.80
CA LYS A 422 -7.49 -29.19 5.35
C LYS A 422 -8.52 -29.66 6.38
N GLN A 423 -8.08 -29.96 7.60
CA GLN A 423 -8.97 -30.47 8.65
C GLN A 423 -10.06 -29.47 9.04
N PRO A 424 -9.76 -28.20 9.36
CA PRO A 424 -10.78 -27.19 9.60
C PRO A 424 -11.82 -27.04 8.49
N LEU A 425 -11.39 -27.07 7.23
CA LEU A 425 -12.29 -26.98 6.08
C LEU A 425 -13.20 -28.21 5.99
N GLN A 426 -12.66 -29.42 6.14
CA GLN A 426 -13.44 -30.65 6.15
C GLN A 426 -14.46 -30.64 7.30
N MET A 427 -14.04 -30.26 8.51
CA MET A 427 -14.95 -30.12 9.66
C MET A 427 -16.08 -29.11 9.41
N MET A 428 -15.75 -27.97 8.81
CA MET A 428 -16.73 -26.96 8.44
C MET A 428 -17.82 -27.52 7.51
N PHE A 429 -17.41 -28.21 6.44
CA PHE A 429 -18.35 -28.75 5.43
C PHE A 429 -19.20 -29.95 5.90
N VAL A 430 -18.86 -30.56 7.03
CA VAL A 430 -19.70 -31.60 7.67
C VAL A 430 -20.51 -31.07 8.86
N SER A 431 -20.30 -29.83 9.28
CA SER A 431 -20.97 -29.23 10.43
C SER A 431 -22.48 -29.08 10.24
N LYS A 432 -23.20 -28.95 11.36
CA LYS A 432 -24.63 -28.67 11.36
C LYS A 432 -24.92 -27.28 10.76
N GLU A 433 -24.04 -26.29 11.05
CA GLU A 433 -24.15 -24.93 10.53
C GLU A 433 -24.11 -24.93 9.00
N TRP A 434 -23.15 -25.65 8.41
CA TRP A 434 -23.08 -25.77 6.95
C TRP A 434 -24.32 -26.46 6.39
N SER A 435 -24.72 -27.59 6.96
CA SER A 435 -25.83 -28.42 6.44
C SER A 435 -27.18 -27.68 6.47
N SER A 436 -27.37 -26.77 7.40
CA SER A 436 -28.58 -25.96 7.53
C SER A 436 -28.58 -24.72 6.63
N CYS A 437 -27.44 -24.29 6.07
CA CYS A 437 -27.38 -23.07 5.31
C CYS A 437 -27.88 -23.20 3.86
N ALA A 438 -28.31 -22.09 3.28
CA ALA A 438 -28.79 -22.04 1.90
C ALA A 438 -27.73 -22.46 0.88
N TRP A 439 -26.45 -22.20 1.15
CA TRP A 439 -25.33 -22.52 0.26
C TRP A 439 -25.09 -24.03 0.13
N ALA A 440 -25.34 -24.81 1.18
CA ALA A 440 -25.22 -26.27 1.14
C ALA A 440 -26.19 -26.94 0.14
N LYS A 441 -27.32 -26.27 -0.14
CA LYS A 441 -28.33 -26.75 -1.08
C LYS A 441 -28.03 -26.38 -2.53
N LYS A 442 -27.24 -25.33 -2.75
CA LYS A 442 -26.89 -24.84 -4.10
C LYS A 442 -25.88 -25.75 -4.79
N PRO A 443 -25.92 -25.87 -6.13
CA PRO A 443 -24.98 -26.69 -6.92
C PRO A 443 -23.51 -26.33 -6.65
N GLU A 444 -23.20 -25.04 -6.54
CA GLU A 444 -21.84 -24.56 -6.27
C GLU A 444 -21.31 -25.02 -4.92
N GLY A 445 -22.12 -24.90 -3.86
CA GLY A 445 -21.74 -25.35 -2.51
C GLY A 445 -21.55 -26.85 -2.44
N LYS A 446 -22.41 -27.63 -3.12
CA LYS A 446 -22.27 -29.09 -3.25
C LYS A 446 -20.97 -29.47 -3.96
N ALA A 447 -20.63 -28.76 -5.05
CA ALA A 447 -19.42 -29.01 -5.81
C ALA A 447 -18.15 -28.69 -4.98
N VAL A 448 -18.13 -27.57 -4.25
CA VAL A 448 -17.00 -27.20 -3.38
C VAL A 448 -16.86 -28.19 -2.23
N LYS A 449 -17.97 -28.59 -1.58
CA LYS A 449 -17.96 -29.66 -0.56
C LYS A 449 -17.35 -30.94 -1.13
N LYS A 450 -17.75 -31.36 -2.35
CA LYS A 450 -17.19 -32.56 -3.00
C LYS A 450 -15.70 -32.48 -3.20
N ILE A 451 -15.16 -31.32 -3.58
CA ILE A 451 -13.71 -31.09 -3.74
C ILE A 451 -13.00 -31.25 -2.39
N ILE A 452 -13.46 -30.56 -1.35
CA ILE A 452 -12.83 -30.57 -0.02
C ILE A 452 -12.89 -31.96 0.64
N MET A 453 -13.92 -32.72 0.38
CA MET A 453 -14.08 -34.08 0.92
C MET A 453 -13.38 -35.16 0.07
N ASN A 454 -12.71 -34.77 -1.03
CA ASN A 454 -12.05 -35.71 -1.91
C ASN A 454 -10.60 -35.97 -1.46
N ASP A 455 -10.45 -36.96 -0.56
CA ASP A 455 -9.14 -37.39 -0.05
C ASP A 455 -8.36 -38.25 -1.05
N ASN A 456 -9.00 -38.77 -2.08
CA ASN A 456 -8.36 -39.72 -3.01
C ASN A 456 -7.64 -39.04 -4.18
N THR A 457 -8.09 -37.86 -4.63
CA THR A 457 -7.51 -37.16 -5.80
C THR A 457 -7.10 -35.74 -5.50
N PHE A 458 -7.98 -34.92 -4.92
CA PHE A 458 -7.70 -33.52 -4.70
C PHE A 458 -6.52 -33.29 -3.76
N TRP A 459 -6.59 -33.81 -2.54
CA TRP A 459 -5.53 -33.57 -1.54
C TRP A 459 -4.16 -34.17 -1.90
N PRO A 460 -4.07 -35.38 -2.47
CA PRO A 460 -2.80 -35.88 -2.99
C PRO A 460 -2.21 -35.00 -4.09
N SER A 461 -3.05 -34.48 -5.01
CA SER A 461 -2.61 -33.55 -6.06
C SER A 461 -2.16 -32.21 -5.50
N VAL A 462 -2.81 -31.69 -4.45
CA VAL A 462 -2.37 -30.48 -3.72
C VAL A 462 -0.98 -30.72 -3.10
N VAL A 463 -0.79 -31.81 -2.37
CA VAL A 463 0.50 -32.16 -1.74
C VAL A 463 1.60 -32.33 -2.79
N TYR A 464 1.31 -33.01 -3.89
CA TYR A 464 2.24 -33.17 -5.00
C TYR A 464 2.66 -31.79 -5.58
N SER A 465 1.68 -30.94 -5.85
CA SER A 465 1.91 -29.61 -6.40
C SER A 465 2.77 -28.73 -5.48
N ILE A 466 2.50 -28.76 -4.16
CA ILE A 466 3.30 -28.04 -3.18
C ILE A 466 4.74 -28.55 -3.17
N LYS A 467 4.94 -29.87 -3.08
CA LYS A 467 6.27 -30.47 -2.98
C LYS A 467 7.15 -30.16 -4.19
N THR A 468 6.59 -30.21 -5.40
CA THR A 468 7.34 -30.00 -6.65
C THR A 468 7.67 -28.53 -6.90
N THR A 469 6.84 -27.59 -6.43
CA THR A 469 7.04 -26.15 -6.68
C THR A 469 7.69 -25.39 -5.51
N LYS A 470 7.71 -25.98 -4.31
CA LYS A 470 8.27 -25.35 -3.10
C LYS A 470 9.69 -24.80 -3.27
N PRO A 471 10.64 -25.52 -3.92
CA PRO A 471 11.97 -24.96 -4.14
C PRO A 471 11.96 -23.67 -4.93
N LEU A 472 11.17 -23.59 -6.01
CA LEU A 472 11.05 -22.37 -6.84
C LEU A 472 10.37 -21.23 -6.08
N VAL A 473 9.32 -21.54 -5.33
CA VAL A 473 8.62 -20.53 -4.49
C VAL A 473 9.56 -19.99 -3.42
N ASN A 474 10.40 -20.83 -2.81
CA ASN A 474 11.38 -20.37 -1.82
C ASN A 474 12.47 -19.49 -2.46
N VAL A 475 12.99 -19.85 -3.64
CA VAL A 475 13.97 -19.01 -4.37
C VAL A 475 13.33 -17.69 -4.76
N LEU A 476 12.07 -17.70 -5.23
CA LEU A 476 11.37 -16.48 -5.58
C LEU A 476 11.20 -15.54 -4.36
N ARG A 477 10.92 -16.09 -3.18
CA ARG A 477 10.86 -15.29 -1.93
C ARG A 477 12.20 -14.65 -1.58
N ILE A 478 13.30 -15.36 -1.79
CA ILE A 478 14.66 -14.82 -1.55
C ILE A 478 14.98 -13.71 -2.55
N VAL A 479 14.62 -13.90 -3.83
CA VAL A 479 14.90 -12.91 -4.89
C VAL A 479 13.99 -11.69 -4.80
N ASP A 480 12.72 -11.86 -4.40
CA ASP A 480 11.74 -10.77 -4.25
C ASP A 480 11.78 -10.11 -2.86
N GLY A 481 12.40 -10.74 -1.88
CA GLY A 481 12.50 -10.23 -0.51
C GLY A 481 13.70 -9.32 -0.34
N ASP A 482 13.56 -8.30 0.50
CA ASP A 482 14.71 -7.60 1.04
C ASP A 482 15.56 -8.58 1.85
N LEU A 483 16.83 -8.73 1.47
CA LEU A 483 17.83 -9.55 2.19
C LEU A 483 18.16 -9.01 3.60
N GLY A 484 17.29 -8.14 4.15
CA GLY A 484 17.52 -7.41 5.39
C GLY A 484 17.12 -8.09 6.70
N ASP A 485 16.46 -9.26 6.66
CA ASP A 485 16.04 -9.98 7.88
C ASP A 485 16.61 -11.41 7.90
N HIS A 486 17.90 -11.52 8.23
CA HIS A 486 18.51 -12.72 8.78
C HIS A 486 19.24 -12.41 10.07
#